data_16470c6dbcf0348b44617a77653040e0
#
_entry.id   16470c6dbcf0348b44617a77653040e0
#
_cell.length_a   1.000
_cell.length_b   1.000
_cell.length_c   1.000
_cell.angle_alpha   90.00
_cell.angle_beta   90.00
_cell.angle_gamma   90.00
#
_symmetry.space_group_name_H-M   'P 1'
#
loop_
_entity.id
_entity.type
_entity.pdbx_description
1 polymer ?
#
loop_
_entity_poly.entity_id
_entity_poly.type
_entity_poly.pdbx_seq_one_letter_code
_entity_poly.pdbx_strand_id
1 'polypeptide(L)'
;MHLLDRLYDLQEGRITIGGVDINQISRAHLRKNVSIVLQEPFLFSRTIRENIGIACPEKDSERMMEYVRKAARSACVDEAIESFTNGYETVVGERGVTLSGGQKKRVAIARMLTQNAPVMIFDDSLSAVDAETDAKIRQELKEKMGSATIFLISHRITTLMQADQILVLDQGKVADIGTHEQLISREGIYQDIYQIQMNNADRELLRQVSEEQPTESR
;
A
#
# COMPACT_ATOMS: atom_id res chain seq x y z
N MET A 1 -0.86 10.48 -9.24
CA MET A 1 0.30 9.63 -9.03
C MET A 1 1.26 9.61 -10.19
N HIS A 2 0.83 9.29 -11.39
CA HIS A 2 1.68 9.26 -12.59
C HIS A 2 2.43 10.57 -12.88
N LEU A 3 1.92 11.72 -12.40
CA LEU A 3 2.59 13.00 -12.48
C LEU A 3 3.77 13.09 -11.49
N LEU A 4 3.66 12.50 -10.29
CA LEU A 4 4.74 12.49 -9.31
C LEU A 4 5.94 11.67 -9.77
N ASP A 5 5.72 10.57 -10.49
CA ASP A 5 6.79 9.72 -11.06
C ASP A 5 7.22 10.17 -12.47
N ARG A 6 6.68 11.28 -12.94
CA ARG A 6 6.92 11.84 -14.29
C ARG A 6 6.75 10.80 -15.40
N LEU A 7 5.68 9.98 -15.31
CA LEU A 7 5.20 9.17 -16.43
C LEU A 7 4.43 10.05 -17.43
N TYR A 8 3.82 11.14 -16.94
CA TYR A 8 3.21 12.21 -17.73
C TYR A 8 3.77 13.55 -17.29
N ASP A 9 3.89 14.48 -18.22
CA ASP A 9 4.29 15.84 -17.93
C ASP A 9 3.10 16.67 -17.42
N LEU A 10 3.38 17.64 -16.54
CA LEU A 10 2.38 18.59 -16.06
C LEU A 10 1.97 19.52 -17.20
N GLN A 11 0.66 19.73 -17.36
CA GLN A 11 0.14 20.74 -18.30
C GLN A 11 0.13 22.13 -17.66
N GLU A 12 -0.20 22.20 -16.36
CA GLU A 12 -0.25 23.43 -15.58
C GLU A 12 0.22 23.18 -14.15
N GLY A 13 0.63 24.23 -13.46
CA GLY A 13 1.09 24.15 -12.08
C GLY A 13 2.52 23.61 -11.96
N ARG A 14 2.91 23.28 -10.73
CA ARG A 14 4.22 22.68 -10.43
C ARG A 14 4.12 21.70 -9.27
N ILE A 15 5.00 20.70 -9.28
CA ILE A 15 5.22 19.79 -8.15
C ILE A 15 6.67 19.96 -7.71
N THR A 16 6.90 20.08 -6.40
CA THR A 16 8.25 20.18 -5.83
C THR A 16 8.49 19.05 -4.83
N ILE A 17 9.72 18.54 -4.81
CA ILE A 17 10.20 17.58 -3.81
C ILE A 17 11.42 18.20 -3.14
N GLY A 18 11.36 18.36 -1.80
CA GLY A 18 12.42 19.08 -1.07
C GLY A 18 12.65 20.52 -1.57
N GLY A 19 11.60 21.20 -2.07
CA GLY A 19 11.67 22.55 -2.62
C GLY A 19 12.15 22.62 -4.08
N VAL A 20 12.60 21.52 -4.67
CA VAL A 20 13.08 21.45 -6.06
C VAL A 20 11.96 21.01 -6.98
N ASP A 21 11.76 21.73 -8.10
CA ASP A 21 10.77 21.35 -9.13
C ASP A 21 11.13 19.98 -9.73
N ILE A 22 10.14 19.07 -9.78
CA ILE A 22 10.37 17.72 -10.31
C ILE A 22 10.90 17.72 -11.74
N ASN A 23 10.64 18.75 -12.53
CA ASN A 23 11.15 18.88 -13.90
C ASN A 23 12.65 19.15 -13.93
N GLN A 24 13.23 19.69 -12.84
CA GLN A 24 14.67 19.92 -12.68
C GLN A 24 15.39 18.67 -12.12
N ILE A 25 14.65 17.68 -11.64
CA ILE A 25 15.20 16.42 -11.11
C ILE A 25 15.29 15.41 -12.26
N SER A 26 16.44 14.74 -12.42
CA SER A 26 16.53 13.66 -13.42
C SER A 26 15.52 12.53 -13.11
N ARG A 27 14.92 11.94 -14.13
CA ARG A 27 13.94 10.84 -13.95
C ARG A 27 14.54 9.66 -13.19
N ALA A 28 15.82 9.35 -13.40
CA ALA A 28 16.51 8.29 -12.67
C ALA A 28 16.61 8.59 -11.16
N HIS A 29 16.95 9.84 -10.80
CA HIS A 29 17.01 10.26 -9.39
C HIS A 29 15.62 10.28 -8.77
N LEU A 30 14.62 10.79 -9.46
CA LEU A 30 13.24 10.82 -8.98
C LEU A 30 12.73 9.42 -8.66
N ARG A 31 12.85 8.47 -9.61
CA ARG A 31 12.39 7.09 -9.46
C ARG A 31 13.18 6.27 -8.43
N LYS A 32 14.38 6.71 -8.08
CA LYS A 32 15.15 6.13 -6.98
C LYS A 32 14.61 6.58 -5.61
N ASN A 33 14.01 7.77 -5.54
CA ASN A 33 13.56 8.39 -4.29
C ASN A 33 12.03 8.42 -4.13
N VAL A 34 11.28 8.02 -5.15
CA VAL A 34 9.82 7.84 -5.10
C VAL A 34 9.49 6.41 -5.46
N SER A 35 8.82 5.71 -4.58
CA SER A 35 8.41 4.32 -4.78
C SER A 35 6.89 4.21 -4.76
N ILE A 36 6.32 3.40 -5.65
CA ILE A 36 4.87 3.30 -5.84
C ILE A 36 4.46 1.83 -5.85
N VAL A 37 3.42 1.50 -5.09
CA VAL A 37 2.66 0.25 -5.24
C VAL A 37 1.30 0.58 -5.85
N LEU A 38 1.06 0.04 -7.03
CA LEU A 38 -0.19 0.26 -7.78
C LEU A 38 -1.32 -0.63 -7.24
N GLN A 39 -2.55 -0.25 -7.50
CA GLN A 39 -3.77 -1.01 -7.18
C GLN A 39 -3.70 -2.44 -7.72
N GLU A 40 -3.24 -2.61 -8.96
CA GLU A 40 -2.96 -3.89 -9.59
C GLU A 40 -1.46 -4.03 -9.85
N PRO A 41 -0.70 -4.62 -8.91
CA PRO A 41 0.74 -4.73 -9.08
C PRO A 41 1.10 -5.80 -10.10
N PHE A 42 2.06 -5.48 -10.94
CA PHE A 42 2.63 -6.42 -11.89
C PHE A 42 3.80 -7.19 -11.25
N LEU A 43 3.81 -8.51 -11.46
CA LEU A 43 4.93 -9.38 -11.14
C LEU A 43 5.53 -9.97 -12.42
N PHE A 44 6.84 -9.97 -12.48
CA PHE A 44 7.57 -10.57 -13.59
C PHE A 44 7.56 -12.10 -13.49
N SER A 45 7.60 -12.79 -14.64
CA SER A 45 7.74 -14.26 -14.71
C SER A 45 9.16 -14.68 -14.27
N ARG A 46 9.42 -14.53 -12.97
CA ARG A 46 10.68 -14.76 -12.27
C ARG A 46 10.42 -15.34 -10.88
N THR A 47 11.46 -15.63 -10.14
CA THR A 47 11.31 -16.06 -8.74
C THR A 47 10.72 -14.96 -7.87
N ILE A 48 10.14 -15.33 -6.73
CA ILE A 48 9.65 -14.35 -5.74
C ILE A 48 10.82 -13.49 -5.24
N ARG A 49 11.97 -14.09 -4.98
CA ARG A 49 13.21 -13.38 -4.61
C ARG A 49 13.58 -12.30 -5.61
N GLU A 50 13.60 -12.62 -6.90
CA GLU A 50 13.92 -11.66 -7.96
C GLU A 50 12.86 -10.57 -8.10
N ASN A 51 11.58 -10.93 -7.92
CA ASN A 51 10.49 -9.95 -7.93
C ASN A 51 10.59 -8.94 -6.80
N ILE A 52 10.92 -9.35 -5.58
CA ILE A 52 11.11 -8.46 -4.43
C ILE A 52 12.43 -7.68 -4.59
N GLY A 53 13.51 -8.38 -4.95
CA GLY A 53 14.85 -7.81 -5.02
C GLY A 53 15.13 -6.88 -6.20
N ILE A 54 14.22 -6.75 -7.18
CA ILE A 54 14.47 -5.96 -8.40
C ILE A 54 14.77 -4.49 -8.11
N ALA A 55 14.19 -3.93 -7.05
CA ALA A 55 14.40 -2.55 -6.62
C ALA A 55 15.48 -2.41 -5.53
N CYS A 56 16.05 -3.53 -5.07
CA CYS A 56 17.06 -3.54 -4.02
C CYS A 56 18.36 -2.84 -4.51
N PRO A 57 18.92 -1.89 -3.74
CA PRO A 57 20.18 -1.25 -4.08
C PRO A 57 21.37 -2.19 -3.94
N GLU A 58 21.28 -3.20 -3.06
CA GLU A 58 22.32 -4.22 -2.86
C GLU A 58 22.35 -5.21 -4.04
N LYS A 59 23.54 -5.53 -4.54
CA LYS A 59 23.75 -6.43 -5.68
C LYS A 59 24.41 -7.74 -5.30
N ASP A 60 25.02 -7.81 -4.12
CA ASP A 60 25.49 -9.06 -3.57
C ASP A 60 24.32 -9.99 -3.26
N SER A 61 24.39 -11.24 -3.72
CA SER A 61 23.24 -12.16 -3.67
C SER A 61 22.82 -12.53 -2.24
N GLU A 62 23.79 -12.69 -1.33
CA GLU A 62 23.50 -13.06 0.06
C GLU A 62 22.91 -11.89 0.83
N ARG A 63 23.55 -10.72 0.73
CA ARG A 63 23.07 -9.50 1.35
C ARG A 63 21.70 -9.07 0.80
N MET A 64 21.50 -9.17 -0.52
CA MET A 64 20.21 -8.90 -1.13
C MET A 64 19.12 -9.79 -0.53
N MET A 65 19.41 -11.07 -0.26
CA MET A 65 18.45 -11.98 0.35
C MET A 65 18.03 -11.55 1.76
N GLU A 66 18.93 -10.98 2.55
CA GLU A 66 18.60 -10.41 3.87
C GLU A 66 17.60 -9.26 3.73
N TYR A 67 17.84 -8.33 2.78
CA TYR A 67 16.89 -7.25 2.47
C TYR A 67 15.53 -7.78 2.02
N VAL A 68 15.52 -8.76 1.13
CA VAL A 68 14.32 -9.41 0.60
C VAL A 68 13.49 -10.03 1.73
N ARG A 69 14.12 -10.83 2.61
CA ARG A 69 13.44 -11.46 3.76
C ARG A 69 12.91 -10.41 4.74
N LYS A 70 13.71 -9.40 5.07
CA LYS A 70 13.27 -8.31 5.94
C LYS A 70 12.04 -7.59 5.37
N ALA A 71 12.06 -7.27 4.08
CA ALA A 71 10.95 -6.61 3.41
C ALA A 71 9.70 -7.51 3.33
N ALA A 72 9.87 -8.81 3.07
CA ALA A 72 8.78 -9.77 3.04
C ALA A 72 8.09 -9.93 4.40
N ARG A 73 8.85 -9.93 5.51
CA ARG A 73 8.32 -9.95 6.87
C ARG A 73 7.51 -8.68 7.16
N SER A 74 8.07 -7.50 6.85
CA SER A 74 7.37 -6.22 7.02
C SER A 74 6.11 -6.11 6.16
N ALA A 75 6.07 -6.79 5.02
CA ALA A 75 4.88 -6.90 4.16
C ALA A 75 3.96 -8.08 4.53
N CYS A 76 4.22 -8.79 5.63
CA CYS A 76 3.47 -9.96 6.11
C CYS A 76 3.27 -11.04 5.03
N VAL A 77 4.31 -11.31 4.21
CA VAL A 77 4.24 -12.32 3.14
C VAL A 77 5.29 -13.42 3.26
N ASP A 78 6.23 -13.30 4.20
CA ASP A 78 7.34 -14.24 4.41
C ASP A 78 6.84 -15.68 4.67
N GLU A 79 5.90 -15.86 5.61
CA GLU A 79 5.33 -17.17 5.93
C GLU A 79 4.64 -17.82 4.72
N ALA A 80 3.87 -17.03 3.96
CA ALA A 80 3.23 -17.51 2.74
C ALA A 80 4.25 -17.93 1.68
N ILE A 81 5.37 -17.21 1.57
CA ILE A 81 6.46 -17.57 0.65
C ILE A 81 7.14 -18.87 1.08
N GLU A 82 7.46 -19.01 2.37
CA GLU A 82 8.12 -20.21 2.88
C GLU A 82 7.22 -21.45 2.82
N SER A 83 5.89 -21.29 2.73
CA SER A 83 4.97 -22.41 2.53
C SER A 83 5.00 -23.01 1.11
N PHE A 84 5.58 -22.34 0.12
CA PHE A 84 5.76 -22.91 -1.21
C PHE A 84 6.90 -23.92 -1.22
N THR A 85 6.80 -24.95 -2.06
CA THR A 85 7.81 -26.02 -2.19
C THR A 85 9.23 -25.48 -2.40
N ASN A 86 9.39 -24.39 -3.17
CA ASN A 86 10.68 -23.79 -3.48
C ASN A 86 10.89 -22.45 -2.73
N GLY A 87 10.03 -22.12 -1.73
CA GLY A 87 10.15 -20.89 -0.96
C GLY A 87 10.33 -19.67 -1.85
N TYR A 88 11.35 -18.87 -1.58
CA TYR A 88 11.69 -17.67 -2.34
C TYR A 88 12.13 -17.94 -3.80
N GLU A 89 12.60 -19.15 -4.12
CA GLU A 89 12.96 -19.55 -5.48
C GLU A 89 11.73 -20.01 -6.31
N THR A 90 10.53 -19.92 -5.74
CA THR A 90 9.31 -20.21 -6.48
C THR A 90 9.13 -19.19 -7.61
N VAL A 91 9.04 -19.70 -8.85
CA VAL A 91 8.74 -18.89 -10.04
C VAL A 91 7.29 -18.55 -10.06
N VAL A 92 6.95 -17.27 -10.26
CA VAL A 92 5.58 -16.78 -10.37
C VAL A 92 5.30 -16.25 -11.78
N GLY A 93 4.03 -16.18 -12.17
CA GLY A 93 3.60 -15.68 -13.49
C GLY A 93 2.96 -16.76 -14.35
N GLU A 94 2.83 -16.52 -15.67
CA GLU A 94 2.10 -17.38 -16.59
C GLU A 94 2.58 -18.85 -16.64
N ARG A 95 3.86 -19.09 -16.37
CA ARG A 95 4.50 -20.42 -16.37
C ARG A 95 4.90 -20.90 -14.99
N GLY A 96 4.40 -20.26 -13.93
CA GLY A 96 4.74 -20.56 -12.54
C GLY A 96 3.51 -20.61 -11.64
N VAL A 97 3.76 -20.51 -10.33
CA VAL A 97 2.69 -20.48 -9.33
C VAL A 97 1.86 -19.21 -9.46
N THR A 98 0.54 -19.35 -9.39
CA THR A 98 -0.37 -18.21 -9.34
C THR A 98 -0.53 -17.78 -7.89
N LEU A 99 -0.08 -16.56 -7.57
CA LEU A 99 -0.30 -15.95 -6.27
C LEU A 99 -1.74 -15.42 -6.18
N SER A 100 -2.33 -15.46 -4.97
CA SER A 100 -3.59 -14.76 -4.70
C SER A 100 -3.42 -13.24 -4.87
N GLY A 101 -4.53 -12.51 -5.05
CA GLY A 101 -4.49 -11.04 -5.16
C GLY A 101 -3.81 -10.37 -3.97
N GLY A 102 -4.10 -10.83 -2.73
CA GLY A 102 -3.44 -10.34 -1.52
C GLY A 102 -1.94 -10.68 -1.47
N GLN A 103 -1.54 -11.88 -1.87
CA GLN A 103 -0.12 -12.25 -1.95
C GLN A 103 0.63 -11.40 -2.99
N LYS A 104 0.05 -11.17 -4.18
CA LYS A 104 0.64 -10.28 -5.21
C LYS A 104 0.87 -8.87 -4.67
N LYS A 105 -0.12 -8.30 -3.98
CA LYS A 105 -0.02 -6.96 -3.38
C LYS A 105 1.08 -6.92 -2.33
N ARG A 106 1.13 -7.89 -1.42
CA ARG A 106 2.18 -7.97 -0.38
C ARG A 106 3.59 -8.18 -0.95
N VAL A 107 3.75 -8.97 -2.01
CA VAL A 107 5.03 -9.08 -2.74
C VAL A 107 5.45 -7.74 -3.36
N ALA A 108 4.50 -6.99 -3.91
CA ALA A 108 4.78 -5.65 -4.46
C ALA A 108 5.13 -4.63 -3.35
N ILE A 109 4.47 -4.71 -2.19
CA ILE A 109 4.83 -3.90 -1.01
C ILE A 109 6.26 -4.27 -0.56
N ALA A 110 6.58 -5.56 -0.43
CA ALA A 110 7.94 -6.00 -0.10
C ALA A 110 8.98 -5.46 -1.09
N ARG A 111 8.70 -5.50 -2.40
CA ARG A 111 9.53 -4.88 -3.44
C ARG A 111 9.76 -3.40 -3.19
N MET A 112 8.72 -2.63 -2.86
CA MET A 112 8.84 -1.21 -2.56
C MET A 112 9.72 -0.98 -1.32
N LEU A 113 9.57 -1.80 -0.28
CA LEU A 113 10.33 -1.68 0.96
C LEU A 113 11.83 -1.95 0.78
N THR A 114 12.23 -2.80 -0.19
CA THR A 114 13.66 -3.02 -0.49
C THR A 114 14.33 -1.78 -1.07
N GLN A 115 13.59 -0.89 -1.73
CA GLN A 115 14.11 0.35 -2.29
C GLN A 115 14.44 1.39 -1.21
N ASN A 116 13.75 1.36 -0.07
CA ASN A 116 13.90 2.30 1.04
C ASN A 116 13.83 3.78 0.59
N ALA A 117 12.86 4.08 -0.27
CA ALA A 117 12.68 5.42 -0.83
C ALA A 117 12.10 6.39 0.23
N PRO A 118 12.56 7.68 0.27
CA PRO A 118 12.03 8.67 1.20
C PRO A 118 10.59 9.10 0.90
N VAL A 119 10.06 8.80 -0.28
CA VAL A 119 8.65 9.02 -0.64
C VAL A 119 8.05 7.71 -1.10
N MET A 120 6.96 7.30 -0.46
CA MET A 120 6.25 6.06 -0.77
C MET A 120 4.79 6.34 -1.06
N ILE A 121 4.25 5.70 -2.10
CA ILE A 121 2.89 5.90 -2.55
C ILE A 121 2.20 4.54 -2.63
N PHE A 122 1.12 4.39 -1.88
CA PHE A 122 0.26 3.22 -1.87
C PHE A 122 -1.06 3.55 -2.58
N ASP A 123 -1.24 3.03 -3.78
CA ASP A 123 -2.45 3.23 -4.57
C ASP A 123 -3.44 2.08 -4.34
N ASP A 124 -4.33 2.26 -3.39
CA ASP A 124 -5.34 1.28 -2.97
C ASP A 124 -4.79 -0.16 -2.79
N SER A 125 -3.48 -0.25 -2.58
CA SER A 125 -2.76 -1.51 -2.51
C SER A 125 -2.95 -2.23 -1.17
N LEU A 126 -3.42 -1.52 -0.13
CA LEU A 126 -3.76 -2.09 1.18
C LEU A 126 -5.21 -2.58 1.27
N SER A 127 -6.08 -2.22 0.33
CA SER A 127 -7.51 -2.55 0.36
C SER A 127 -7.85 -4.03 0.18
N ALA A 128 -6.97 -4.83 -0.43
CA ALA A 128 -7.16 -6.26 -0.64
C ALA A 128 -6.43 -7.13 0.41
N VAL A 129 -5.94 -6.51 1.45
CA VAL A 129 -5.33 -7.16 2.60
C VAL A 129 -6.37 -7.14 3.73
N ASP A 130 -6.45 -8.21 4.52
CA ASP A 130 -7.32 -8.22 5.71
C ASP A 130 -6.91 -7.11 6.69
N ALA A 131 -7.84 -6.69 7.55
CA ALA A 131 -7.65 -5.55 8.43
C ALA A 131 -6.49 -5.74 9.42
N GLU A 132 -6.25 -6.96 9.88
CA GLU A 132 -5.15 -7.27 10.81
C GLU A 132 -3.79 -7.13 10.12
N THR A 133 -3.66 -7.70 8.91
CA THR A 133 -2.44 -7.59 8.11
C THR A 133 -2.18 -6.14 7.67
N ASP A 134 -3.22 -5.39 7.29
CA ASP A 134 -3.11 -3.95 6.97
C ASP A 134 -2.60 -3.15 8.18
N ALA A 135 -3.13 -3.39 9.37
CA ALA A 135 -2.67 -2.74 10.59
C ALA A 135 -1.20 -3.06 10.91
N LYS A 136 -0.79 -4.34 10.76
CA LYS A 136 0.60 -4.77 10.95
C LYS A 136 1.55 -4.09 9.97
N ILE A 137 1.20 -4.07 8.68
CA ILE A 137 2.02 -3.40 7.66
C ILE A 137 2.17 -1.91 7.98
N ARG A 138 1.10 -1.22 8.37
CA ARG A 138 1.14 0.21 8.72
C ARG A 138 1.99 0.48 9.96
N GLN A 139 1.89 -0.37 10.98
CA GLN A 139 2.73 -0.27 12.16
C GLN A 139 4.21 -0.45 11.81
N GLU A 140 4.56 -1.46 11.02
CA GLU A 140 5.91 -1.69 10.52
C GLU A 140 6.45 -0.50 9.72
N LEU A 141 5.59 0.09 8.86
CA LEU A 141 5.95 1.30 8.12
C LEU A 141 6.24 2.48 9.05
N LYS A 142 5.40 2.70 10.06
CA LYS A 142 5.56 3.79 11.03
C LYS A 142 6.85 3.63 11.85
N GLU A 143 7.16 2.43 12.31
CA GLU A 143 8.33 2.15 13.14
C GLU A 143 9.65 2.21 12.35
N LYS A 144 9.65 1.69 11.13
CA LYS A 144 10.89 1.53 10.33
C LYS A 144 11.17 2.70 9.40
N MET A 145 10.17 3.51 9.09
CA MET A 145 10.23 4.56 8.07
C MET A 145 9.79 5.94 8.59
N GLY A 146 10.00 6.20 9.88
CA GLY A 146 9.54 7.41 10.56
C GLY A 146 9.98 8.75 9.95
N SER A 147 10.90 8.74 8.97
CA SER A 147 11.32 9.93 8.21
C SER A 147 10.78 9.96 6.77
N ALA A 148 10.05 8.93 6.32
CA ALA A 148 9.52 8.88 4.97
C ALA A 148 8.17 9.61 4.86
N THR A 149 7.94 10.26 3.72
CA THR A 149 6.62 10.79 3.37
C THR A 149 5.81 9.67 2.73
N ILE A 150 4.67 9.32 3.34
CA ILE A 150 3.80 8.24 2.87
C ILE A 150 2.50 8.83 2.34
N PHE A 151 2.18 8.55 1.08
CA PHE A 151 0.89 8.83 0.48
C PHE A 151 0.06 7.54 0.46
N LEU A 152 -1.08 7.56 1.15
CA LEU A 152 -2.06 6.48 1.13
C LEU A 152 -3.26 6.93 0.30
N ILE A 153 -3.51 6.28 -0.82
CA ILE A 153 -4.75 6.45 -1.56
C ILE A 153 -5.64 5.27 -1.24
N SER A 154 -6.78 5.55 -0.66
CA SER A 154 -7.72 4.54 -0.24
C SER A 154 -9.14 5.10 -0.26
N HIS A 155 -10.09 4.21 -0.53
CA HIS A 155 -11.51 4.46 -0.32
C HIS A 155 -12.01 3.92 1.03
N ARG A 156 -11.14 3.28 1.83
CA ARG A 156 -11.45 2.82 3.18
C ARG A 156 -11.10 3.89 4.21
N ILE A 157 -12.08 4.38 4.93
CA ILE A 157 -11.88 5.37 5.99
C ILE A 157 -10.95 4.81 7.08
N THR A 158 -11.11 3.54 7.47
CA THR A 158 -10.28 2.88 8.50
C THR A 158 -8.78 2.91 8.17
N THR A 159 -8.41 2.91 6.88
CA THR A 159 -7.02 3.08 6.44
C THR A 159 -6.54 4.52 6.62
N LEU A 160 -7.41 5.50 6.46
CA LEU A 160 -7.06 6.92 6.46
C LEU A 160 -7.10 7.57 7.84
N MET A 161 -7.82 7.00 8.81
CA MET A 161 -8.03 7.59 10.15
C MET A 161 -6.73 7.95 10.90
N GLN A 162 -5.63 7.26 10.62
CA GLN A 162 -4.34 7.47 11.28
C GLN A 162 -3.38 8.36 10.48
N ALA A 163 -3.83 8.92 9.34
CA ALA A 163 -2.99 9.81 8.54
C ALA A 163 -2.87 11.18 9.25
N ASP A 164 -1.68 11.77 9.17
CA ASP A 164 -1.42 13.11 9.71
C ASP A 164 -2.26 14.17 9.00
N GLN A 165 -2.57 13.95 7.73
CA GLN A 165 -3.40 14.81 6.92
C GLN A 165 -4.18 14.00 5.88
N ILE A 166 -5.44 14.32 5.70
CA ILE A 166 -6.33 13.71 4.71
C ILE A 166 -6.73 14.78 3.70
N LEU A 167 -6.55 14.47 2.42
CA LEU A 167 -6.96 15.29 1.29
C LEU A 167 -8.18 14.64 0.63
N VAL A 168 -9.29 15.32 0.63
CA VAL A 168 -10.53 14.87 -0.03
C VAL A 168 -10.59 15.50 -1.42
N LEU A 169 -10.67 14.65 -2.44
CA LEU A 169 -10.76 15.07 -3.83
C LEU A 169 -12.17 14.80 -4.36
N ASP A 170 -12.75 15.78 -5.01
CA ASP A 170 -14.00 15.66 -5.75
C ASP A 170 -13.88 16.33 -7.11
N GLN A 171 -14.28 15.61 -8.17
CA GLN A 171 -14.22 16.08 -9.56
C GLN A 171 -12.88 16.73 -9.96
N GLY A 172 -11.78 16.18 -9.47
CA GLY A 172 -10.42 16.66 -9.77
C GLY A 172 -9.98 17.90 -8.99
N LYS A 173 -10.79 18.35 -8.01
CA LYS A 173 -10.49 19.50 -7.14
C LYS A 173 -10.37 19.04 -5.69
N VAL A 174 -9.63 19.81 -4.90
CA VAL A 174 -9.59 19.63 -3.45
C VAL A 174 -10.91 20.12 -2.89
N ALA A 175 -11.72 19.17 -2.38
CA ALA A 175 -12.99 19.48 -1.73
C ALA A 175 -12.77 19.82 -0.25
N ASP A 176 -11.87 19.10 0.43
CA ASP A 176 -11.58 19.33 1.83
C ASP A 176 -10.16 18.83 2.20
N ILE A 177 -9.64 19.33 3.33
CA ILE A 177 -8.34 18.95 3.88
C ILE A 177 -8.36 19.06 5.41
N GLY A 178 -7.82 18.07 6.12
CA GLY A 178 -7.77 18.06 7.58
C GLY A 178 -7.34 16.73 8.16
N THR A 179 -7.35 16.61 9.48
CA THR A 179 -7.23 15.33 10.17
C THR A 179 -8.58 14.58 10.16
N HIS A 180 -8.55 13.31 10.56
CA HIS A 180 -9.79 12.54 10.70
C HIS A 180 -10.81 13.24 11.59
N GLU A 181 -10.38 13.69 12.78
CA GLU A 181 -11.25 14.35 13.76
C GLU A 181 -11.84 15.66 13.21
N GLN A 182 -11.07 16.43 12.47
CA GLN A 182 -11.53 17.66 11.85
C GLN A 182 -12.57 17.39 10.77
N LEU A 183 -12.34 16.36 9.93
CA LEU A 183 -13.20 16.06 8.80
C LEU A 183 -14.51 15.38 9.21
N ILE A 184 -14.54 14.59 10.28
CA ILE A 184 -15.81 14.01 10.80
C ILE A 184 -16.64 15.00 11.60
N SER A 185 -16.03 16.09 12.11
CA SER A 185 -16.74 17.10 12.93
C SER A 185 -17.52 18.12 12.11
N ARG A 186 -17.42 18.08 10.80
CA ARG A 186 -18.09 19.01 9.89
C ARG A 186 -18.75 18.28 8.72
N GLU A 187 -19.85 18.85 8.23
CA GLU A 187 -20.55 18.32 7.06
C GLU A 187 -19.64 18.30 5.83
N GLY A 188 -19.66 17.20 5.07
CA GLY A 188 -18.88 17.06 3.85
C GLY A 188 -18.72 15.61 3.40
N ILE A 189 -18.12 15.44 2.23
CA ILE A 189 -17.93 14.13 1.55
C ILE A 189 -17.26 13.11 2.48
N TYR A 190 -16.27 13.52 3.26
CA TYR A 190 -15.56 12.61 4.15
C TYR A 190 -16.47 12.08 5.27
N GLN A 191 -17.25 12.95 5.89
CA GLN A 191 -18.21 12.58 6.93
C GLN A 191 -19.29 11.63 6.36
N ASP A 192 -19.81 11.91 5.17
CA ASP A 192 -20.81 11.07 4.52
C ASP A 192 -20.28 9.66 4.27
N ILE A 193 -19.06 9.54 3.71
CA ILE A 193 -18.42 8.26 3.47
C ILE A 193 -18.16 7.52 4.80
N TYR A 194 -17.70 8.23 5.83
CA TYR A 194 -17.50 7.67 7.17
C TYR A 194 -18.78 7.05 7.72
N GLN A 195 -19.89 7.79 7.70
CA GLN A 195 -21.19 7.31 8.18
C GLN A 195 -21.68 6.08 7.41
N ILE A 196 -21.53 6.09 6.08
CA ILE A 196 -21.91 4.94 5.23
C ILE A 196 -21.09 3.71 5.59
N GLN A 197 -19.78 3.85 5.75
CA GLN A 197 -18.90 2.72 6.03
C GLN A 197 -19.09 2.17 7.44
N MET A 198 -19.28 3.01 8.45
CA MET A 198 -19.55 2.61 9.83
C MET A 198 -20.90 1.89 9.96
N ASN A 199 -21.97 2.46 9.37
CA ASN A 199 -23.28 1.82 9.36
C ASN A 199 -23.27 0.43 8.68
N ASN A 200 -22.46 0.25 7.65
CA ASN A 200 -22.32 -1.04 6.98
C ASN A 200 -21.53 -2.05 7.85
N ALA A 201 -20.51 -1.60 8.54
CA ALA A 201 -19.74 -2.46 9.47
C ALA A 201 -20.60 -2.94 10.64
N ASP A 202 -21.41 -2.04 11.22
CA ASP A 202 -22.35 -2.41 12.29
C ASP A 202 -23.43 -3.41 11.83
N ARG A 203 -23.93 -3.24 10.59
CA ARG A 203 -24.89 -4.19 10.00
C ARG A 203 -24.27 -5.55 9.74
N GLU A 204 -23.02 -5.60 9.35
CA GLU A 204 -22.29 -6.84 9.08
C GLU A 204 -22.01 -7.61 10.40
N LEU A 205 -21.62 -6.88 11.46
CA LEU A 205 -21.50 -7.43 12.82
C LEU A 205 -22.83 -8.00 13.33
N LEU A 206 -23.92 -7.28 13.15
CA LEU A 206 -25.26 -7.75 13.56
C LEU A 206 -25.71 -8.99 12.79
N ARG A 207 -25.35 -9.12 11.51
CA ARG A 207 -25.62 -10.34 10.72
C ARG A 207 -24.82 -11.54 11.24
N GLN A 208 -23.52 -11.37 11.51
CA GLN A 208 -22.67 -12.44 12.03
C GLN A 208 -23.17 -12.93 13.39
N VAL A 209 -23.57 -12.02 14.29
CA VAL A 209 -24.15 -12.38 15.59
C VAL A 209 -25.50 -13.10 15.45
N SER A 210 -26.31 -12.77 14.44
CA SER A 210 -27.60 -13.46 14.20
C SER A 210 -27.46 -14.81 13.52
N GLU A 211 -26.39 -15.06 12.80
CA GLU A 211 -26.06 -16.36 12.17
C GLU A 211 -25.39 -17.34 13.13
N GLU A 212 -24.73 -16.86 14.18
CA GLU A 212 -24.09 -17.68 15.23
C GLU A 212 -25.05 -18.15 16.33
N GLN A 213 -26.32 -17.74 16.34
CA GLN A 213 -27.31 -18.29 17.23
C GLN A 213 -27.91 -19.56 16.59
N PRO A 214 -27.56 -20.80 17.08
CA PRO A 214 -28.24 -22.01 16.63
C PRO A 214 -29.70 -21.86 17.04
N THR A 215 -30.60 -22.04 16.09
CA THR A 215 -32.01 -22.30 16.39
C THR A 215 -32.12 -23.53 17.28
N GLU A 216 -32.12 -23.34 18.60
CA GLU A 216 -32.75 -24.28 19.50
C GLU A 216 -34.25 -24.19 19.22
N SER A 217 -34.73 -25.08 18.37
CA SER A 217 -36.15 -25.31 18.21
C SER A 217 -36.43 -26.78 18.45
N ARG A 218 -37.05 -26.98 19.59
CA ARG A 218 -38.05 -28.02 19.98
C ARG A 218 -38.18 -29.26 19.09
#